data_54df78d6bfdb0cd06a876f8bc8bcf055
#
_entry.id   54df78d6bfdb0cd06a876f8bc8bcf055
#
_cell.length_a   1.000
_cell.length_b   1.000
_cell.length_c   1.000
_cell.angle_alpha   90.00
_cell.angle_beta   90.00
_cell.angle_gamma   90.00
#
_symmetry.space_group_name_H-M   'P 1'
#
loop_
_entity.id
_entity.type
_entity.pdbx_description
1 polymer ?
#
loop_
_entity_poly.entity_id
_entity_poly.type
_entity_poly.pdbx_seq_one_letter_code
_entity_poly.pdbx_strand_id
1 'polypeptide(L)'
;MFPMHVDIVPNRTSRPAILLREAWREGTRVRKRTVANLTGVISEEQALVLRRVLRGEALVAPADAFEVTRSLPHGHVQAVLVAMRRLGVENLLASRPSRERSVIAALIAFRVLNPKSKLATTRAWLDTTLPAELGVEGVDEHGVYHAMDWLASRQERVEGKLAARHLGEGSRVMFDLSSTYVEGGKCGLAEFGYDRDKKRGKRQINFGLLTDAAGRPVALSVFPGSTGDPSTLMPQVEKLKERFEIKAFTLVGDRGMITGKHLGILRDGGVDWITALKSQSLRKLVVDGVIQPSLFDEQNLA
;
A
#
# COMPACT_ATOMS: atom_id res chain seq x y z
N MET A 1 -9.45 56.53 35.17
CA MET A 1 -9.90 56.30 33.81
C MET A 1 -11.02 55.27 33.86
N PHE A 2 -12.24 55.59 33.35
CA PHE A 2 -13.35 54.65 33.43
C PHE A 2 -13.19 53.56 32.33
N PRO A 3 -13.68 52.33 32.58
CA PRO A 3 -13.53 51.27 31.59
C PRO A 3 -14.33 51.55 30.33
N MET A 4 -13.62 51.53 29.19
CA MET A 4 -14.24 51.71 27.88
C MET A 4 -14.77 50.35 27.35
N HIS A 5 -15.87 50.40 26.62
CA HIS A 5 -16.47 49.26 25.94
C HIS A 5 -17.15 49.66 24.64
N VAL A 6 -17.29 48.68 23.76
CA VAL A 6 -18.03 48.88 22.49
C VAL A 6 -19.45 48.31 22.64
N ASP A 7 -20.46 49.15 22.41
CA ASP A 7 -21.86 48.73 22.30
C ASP A 7 -22.27 48.70 20.82
N ILE A 8 -22.83 47.56 20.38
CA ILE A 8 -23.48 47.44 19.06
C ILE A 8 -24.99 47.53 19.33
N VAL A 9 -25.60 48.63 18.90
CA VAL A 9 -27.01 48.91 19.18
C VAL A 9 -27.82 48.66 17.91
N PRO A 10 -28.75 47.67 17.93
CA PRO A 10 -29.61 47.40 16.76
C PRO A 10 -30.50 48.61 16.42
N ASN A 11 -30.60 48.94 15.14
CA ASN A 11 -31.55 49.89 14.60
C ASN A 11 -32.66 49.16 13.85
N ARG A 12 -33.88 49.72 13.83
CA ARG A 12 -35.05 49.08 13.21
C ARG A 12 -34.97 49.00 11.68
N THR A 13 -34.40 50.02 11.04
CA THR A 13 -34.44 50.21 9.57
C THR A 13 -33.08 50.48 8.95
N SER A 14 -32.02 50.57 9.74
CA SER A 14 -30.65 50.84 9.28
C SER A 14 -29.63 49.92 9.94
N ARG A 15 -28.36 50.02 9.50
CA ARG A 15 -27.26 49.26 10.11
C ARG A 15 -27.16 49.55 11.61
N PRO A 16 -26.77 48.55 12.43
CA PRO A 16 -26.56 48.76 13.86
C PRO A 16 -25.58 49.89 14.12
N ALA A 17 -25.84 50.66 15.16
CA ALA A 17 -24.93 51.71 15.60
C ALA A 17 -23.79 51.10 16.44
N ILE A 18 -22.56 51.45 16.08
CA ILE A 18 -21.35 51.02 16.80
C ILE A 18 -20.85 52.20 17.63
N LEU A 19 -20.95 52.08 18.95
CA LEU A 19 -20.65 53.16 19.87
C LEU A 19 -19.53 52.75 20.83
N LEU A 20 -18.48 53.57 20.90
CA LEU A 20 -17.47 53.46 21.97
C LEU A 20 -17.96 54.27 23.16
N ARG A 21 -18.09 53.61 24.30
CA ARG A 21 -18.68 54.17 25.53
C ARG A 21 -17.78 53.98 26.74
N GLU A 22 -17.82 54.96 27.63
CA GLU A 22 -17.35 54.81 29.01
C GLU A 22 -18.52 54.45 29.91
N ALA A 23 -18.30 53.64 30.93
CA ALA A 23 -19.27 53.35 31.97
C ALA A 23 -18.68 53.53 33.36
N TRP A 24 -19.45 54.15 34.23
CA TRP A 24 -19.08 54.29 35.65
C TRP A 24 -20.31 54.08 36.54
N ARG A 25 -20.08 53.81 37.81
CA ARG A 25 -21.15 53.71 38.83
C ARG A 25 -21.27 55.02 39.57
N GLU A 26 -22.48 55.50 39.64
CA GLU A 26 -22.90 56.63 40.51
C GLU A 26 -23.95 56.14 41.49
N GLY A 27 -23.53 55.78 42.68
CA GLY A 27 -24.38 55.10 43.68
C GLY A 27 -24.77 53.70 43.18
N THR A 28 -26.06 53.41 43.11
CA THR A 28 -26.62 52.15 42.60
C THR A 28 -26.84 52.12 41.10
N ARG A 29 -26.64 53.24 40.40
CA ARG A 29 -26.92 53.38 38.96
C ARG A 29 -25.66 53.33 38.14
N VAL A 30 -25.71 52.61 36.99
CA VAL A 30 -24.65 52.62 35.96
C VAL A 30 -24.93 53.75 35.01
N ARG A 31 -24.00 54.72 34.93
CA ARG A 31 -23.98 55.78 33.90
C ARG A 31 -23.09 55.37 32.74
N LYS A 32 -23.54 55.75 31.54
CA LYS A 32 -22.77 55.55 30.28
C LYS A 32 -22.66 56.87 29.54
N ARG A 33 -21.48 57.15 28.98
CA ARG A 33 -21.24 58.26 28.10
C ARG A 33 -20.69 57.73 26.76
N THR A 34 -21.23 58.17 25.66
CA THR A 34 -20.66 57.90 24.32
C THR A 34 -19.42 58.75 24.11
N VAL A 35 -18.29 58.12 23.91
CA VAL A 35 -17.00 58.78 23.64
C VAL A 35 -16.86 59.04 22.14
N ALA A 36 -17.22 58.03 21.31
CA ALA A 36 -17.19 58.16 19.86
C ALA A 36 -18.29 57.29 19.21
N ASN A 37 -18.78 57.78 18.05
CA ASN A 37 -19.64 56.98 17.18
C ASN A 37 -18.77 56.40 16.04
N LEU A 38 -18.63 55.12 16.00
CA LEU A 38 -17.82 54.35 15.04
C LEU A 38 -18.67 53.76 13.90
N THR A 39 -19.98 54.08 13.86
CA THR A 39 -20.89 53.59 12.82
C THR A 39 -20.43 54.08 11.44
N GLY A 40 -20.19 53.15 10.53
CA GLY A 40 -19.67 53.45 9.18
C GLY A 40 -18.15 53.66 9.11
N VAL A 41 -17.46 53.74 10.25
CA VAL A 41 -16.00 53.83 10.33
C VAL A 41 -15.37 52.46 10.38
N ILE A 42 -15.97 51.55 11.16
CA ILE A 42 -15.52 50.13 11.30
C ILE A 42 -16.70 49.19 11.01
N SER A 43 -16.38 47.95 10.59
CA SER A 43 -17.35 46.85 10.43
C SER A 43 -17.81 46.31 11.78
N GLU A 44 -18.91 45.56 11.82
CA GLU A 44 -19.33 44.84 13.02
C GLU A 44 -18.27 43.82 13.51
N GLU A 45 -17.58 43.15 12.59
CA GLU A 45 -16.47 42.24 12.91
C GLU A 45 -15.31 42.97 13.59
N GLN A 46 -14.92 44.14 13.05
CA GLN A 46 -13.90 44.99 13.66
C GLN A 46 -14.31 45.51 15.01
N ALA A 47 -15.62 45.82 15.21
CA ALA A 47 -16.16 46.24 16.51
C ALA A 47 -16.07 45.09 17.55
N LEU A 48 -16.28 43.83 17.13
CA LEU A 48 -16.12 42.68 18.01
C LEU A 48 -14.65 42.50 18.40
N VAL A 49 -13.72 42.67 17.46
CA VAL A 49 -12.28 42.63 17.75
C VAL A 49 -11.88 43.71 18.74
N LEU A 50 -12.32 44.97 18.51
CA LEU A 50 -12.08 46.10 19.40
C LEU A 50 -12.65 45.86 20.81
N ARG A 51 -13.83 45.25 20.90
CA ARG A 51 -14.43 44.83 22.20
C ARG A 51 -13.52 43.86 23.00
N ARG A 52 -12.90 42.90 22.28
CA ARG A 52 -11.97 41.93 22.90
C ARG A 52 -10.70 42.62 23.41
N VAL A 53 -10.13 43.52 22.60
CA VAL A 53 -8.95 44.31 23.00
C VAL A 53 -9.24 45.17 24.25
N LEU A 54 -10.40 45.84 24.29
CA LEU A 54 -10.80 46.70 25.42
C LEU A 54 -11.05 45.86 26.71
N ARG A 55 -11.25 44.56 26.60
CA ARG A 55 -11.34 43.60 27.73
C ARG A 55 -9.97 43.09 28.20
N GLY A 56 -8.89 43.51 27.55
CA GLY A 56 -7.54 43.09 27.86
C GLY A 56 -7.14 41.75 27.21
N GLU A 57 -7.93 41.26 26.22
CA GLU A 57 -7.52 40.09 25.46
C GLU A 57 -6.34 40.46 24.55
N ALA A 58 -5.25 39.68 24.65
CA ALA A 58 -4.13 39.82 23.74
C ALA A 58 -4.53 39.25 22.37
N LEU A 59 -4.49 40.08 21.34
CA LEU A 59 -4.68 39.66 19.95
C LEU A 59 -3.33 39.53 19.30
N VAL A 60 -3.05 38.36 18.70
CA VAL A 60 -1.86 38.09 17.93
C VAL A 60 -2.22 38.08 16.45
N ALA A 61 -1.35 38.61 15.59
CA ALA A 61 -1.54 38.44 14.17
C ALA A 61 -1.52 36.95 13.80
N PRO A 62 -2.33 36.47 12.81
CA PRO A 62 -2.33 35.08 12.42
C PRO A 62 -0.94 34.52 12.09
N ALA A 63 -0.06 35.36 11.54
CA ALA A 63 1.33 35.00 11.25
C ALA A 63 2.16 34.71 12.50
N ASP A 64 1.84 35.36 13.63
CA ASP A 64 2.56 35.22 14.89
C ASP A 64 1.88 34.23 15.86
N ALA A 65 0.67 33.75 15.47
CA ALA A 65 -0.10 32.82 16.29
C ALA A 65 0.35 31.35 16.14
N PHE A 66 1.15 31.05 15.13
CA PHE A 66 1.58 29.70 14.81
C PHE A 66 3.09 29.64 14.61
N GLU A 67 3.74 28.67 15.25
CA GLU A 67 5.12 28.32 15.01
C GLU A 67 5.16 27.00 14.22
N VAL A 68 5.94 26.98 13.12
CA VAL A 68 6.17 25.76 12.34
C VAL A 68 7.20 24.91 13.07
N THR A 69 6.73 23.93 13.83
CA THR A 69 7.60 23.02 14.60
C THR A 69 8.17 21.87 13.77
N ARG A 70 7.50 21.48 12.67
CA ARG A 70 7.94 20.38 11.80
C ARG A 70 7.35 20.52 10.40
N SER A 71 8.16 20.17 9.38
CA SER A 71 7.73 20.01 8.00
C SER A 71 7.97 18.57 7.55
N LEU A 72 6.96 17.92 6.99
CA LEU A 72 7.03 16.53 6.52
C LEU A 72 6.82 16.47 5.00
N PRO A 73 7.65 15.70 4.28
CA PRO A 73 7.46 15.46 2.85
C PRO A 73 6.10 14.77 2.60
N HIS A 74 5.31 15.29 1.66
CA HIS A 74 3.92 14.85 1.39
C HIS A 74 3.71 14.37 -0.05
N GLY A 75 4.28 15.06 -1.04
CA GLY A 75 3.96 14.86 -2.45
C GLY A 75 4.19 13.43 -2.95
N HIS A 76 5.30 12.81 -2.57
CA HIS A 76 5.62 11.43 -2.95
C HIS A 76 4.67 10.41 -2.28
N VAL A 77 4.23 10.68 -1.04
CA VAL A 77 3.22 9.87 -0.34
C VAL A 77 1.91 9.92 -1.11
N GLN A 78 1.42 11.11 -1.45
CA GLN A 78 0.19 11.27 -2.20
C GLN A 78 0.25 10.61 -3.58
N ALA A 79 1.37 10.69 -4.29
CA ALA A 79 1.53 10.03 -5.59
C ALA A 79 1.29 8.51 -5.48
N VAL A 80 1.89 7.85 -4.49
CA VAL A 80 1.71 6.41 -4.27
C VAL A 80 0.29 6.09 -3.80
N LEU A 81 -0.27 6.85 -2.86
CA LEU A 81 -1.62 6.62 -2.37
C LEU A 81 -2.69 6.81 -3.46
N VAL A 82 -2.51 7.78 -4.36
CA VAL A 82 -3.40 7.97 -5.52
C VAL A 82 -3.30 6.77 -6.47
N ALA A 83 -2.10 6.26 -6.75
CA ALA A 83 -1.92 5.06 -7.56
C ALA A 83 -2.59 3.83 -6.92
N MET A 84 -2.39 3.62 -5.61
CA MET A 84 -3.03 2.53 -4.87
C MET A 84 -4.57 2.62 -4.88
N ARG A 85 -5.13 3.82 -4.73
CA ARG A 85 -6.57 4.05 -4.84
C ARG A 85 -7.11 3.73 -6.23
N ARG A 86 -6.42 4.15 -7.30
CA ARG A 86 -6.78 3.82 -8.69
C ARG A 86 -6.75 2.31 -8.96
N LEU A 87 -5.80 1.60 -8.39
CA LEU A 87 -5.70 0.15 -8.48
C LEU A 87 -6.72 -0.58 -7.58
N GLY A 88 -7.37 0.12 -6.68
CA GLY A 88 -8.33 -0.45 -5.73
C GLY A 88 -7.68 -1.35 -4.67
N VAL A 89 -6.44 -1.07 -4.28
CA VAL A 89 -5.65 -1.92 -3.36
C VAL A 89 -6.37 -2.13 -2.03
N GLU A 90 -6.98 -1.10 -1.47
CA GLU A 90 -7.71 -1.23 -0.20
C GLU A 90 -8.89 -2.18 -0.30
N ASN A 91 -9.68 -2.10 -1.37
CA ASN A 91 -10.81 -3.00 -1.62
C ASN A 91 -10.36 -4.43 -1.93
N LEU A 92 -9.17 -4.57 -2.53
CA LEU A 92 -8.55 -5.88 -2.73
C LEU A 92 -8.26 -6.55 -1.39
N LEU A 93 -7.65 -5.82 -0.45
CA LEU A 93 -7.33 -6.30 0.90
C LEU A 93 -8.61 -6.62 1.70
N ALA A 94 -9.52 -5.67 1.82
CA ALA A 94 -10.81 -5.84 2.49
C ALA A 94 -11.80 -4.77 2.07
N SER A 95 -13.09 -5.14 1.96
CA SER A 95 -14.16 -4.19 1.64
C SER A 95 -14.45 -3.20 2.76
N ARG A 96 -14.31 -3.64 4.02
CA ARG A 96 -14.54 -2.79 5.21
C ARG A 96 -13.22 -2.20 5.70
N PRO A 97 -13.21 -0.91 6.09
CA PRO A 97 -12.07 -0.31 6.77
C PRO A 97 -11.74 -1.05 8.07
N SER A 98 -10.45 -1.23 8.32
CA SER A 98 -9.93 -1.71 9.61
C SER A 98 -8.51 -1.18 9.81
N ARG A 99 -8.02 -1.23 11.05
CA ARG A 99 -6.66 -0.80 11.38
C ARG A 99 -5.63 -1.65 10.65
N GLU A 100 -5.83 -2.95 10.59
CA GLU A 100 -4.92 -3.89 9.90
C GLU A 100 -4.85 -3.58 8.41
N ARG A 101 -6.00 -3.28 7.76
CA ARG A 101 -6.04 -2.87 6.35
C ARG A 101 -5.22 -1.60 6.11
N SER A 102 -5.36 -0.60 6.98
CA SER A 102 -4.59 0.64 6.91
C SER A 102 -3.10 0.39 7.10
N VAL A 103 -2.72 -0.44 8.06
CA VAL A 103 -1.30 -0.81 8.30
C VAL A 103 -0.71 -1.54 7.09
N ILE A 104 -1.43 -2.50 6.51
CA ILE A 104 -0.97 -3.19 5.30
C ILE A 104 -0.86 -2.23 4.12
N ALA A 105 -1.83 -1.33 3.93
CA ALA A 105 -1.74 -0.29 2.89
C ALA A 105 -0.52 0.61 3.11
N ALA A 106 -0.23 1.00 4.35
CA ALA A 106 0.96 1.78 4.71
C ALA A 106 2.25 1.02 4.42
N LEU A 107 2.32 -0.28 4.74
CA LEU A 107 3.48 -1.13 4.43
C LEU A 107 3.71 -1.25 2.91
N ILE A 108 2.65 -1.43 2.13
CA ILE A 108 2.74 -1.48 0.66
C ILE A 108 3.24 -0.13 0.13
N ALA A 109 2.63 0.99 0.55
CA ALA A 109 3.05 2.32 0.14
C ALA A 109 4.51 2.59 0.51
N PHE A 110 4.90 2.29 1.74
CA PHE A 110 6.26 2.53 2.20
C PHE A 110 7.30 1.61 1.53
N ARG A 111 6.89 0.39 1.14
CA ARG A 111 7.75 -0.51 0.36
C ARG A 111 8.11 0.08 -1.01
N VAL A 112 7.21 0.87 -1.60
CA VAL A 112 7.47 1.60 -2.86
C VAL A 112 8.32 2.85 -2.60
N LEU A 113 8.04 3.58 -1.52
CA LEU A 113 8.70 4.85 -1.21
C LEU A 113 10.14 4.68 -0.70
N ASN A 114 10.32 3.77 0.26
CA ASN A 114 11.59 3.57 0.95
C ASN A 114 11.65 2.14 1.56
N PRO A 115 12.02 1.12 0.76
CA PRO A 115 12.01 -0.28 1.21
C PRO A 115 12.98 -0.51 2.36
N LYS A 116 12.46 -0.94 3.50
CA LYS A 116 13.19 -1.24 4.74
C LYS A 116 12.65 -2.51 5.42
N SER A 117 13.34 -2.98 6.46
CA SER A 117 12.80 -4.01 7.36
C SER A 117 11.56 -3.49 8.10
N LYS A 118 10.73 -4.38 8.65
CA LYS A 118 9.49 -4.01 9.36
C LYS A 118 9.74 -3.00 10.48
N LEU A 119 10.69 -3.30 11.36
CA LEU A 119 11.07 -2.39 12.45
C LEU A 119 11.63 -1.05 11.93
N ALA A 120 12.47 -1.07 10.90
CA ALA A 120 13.00 0.16 10.33
C ALA A 120 11.90 0.97 9.61
N THR A 121 10.88 0.31 9.06
CA THR A 121 9.71 0.95 8.45
C THR A 121 8.90 1.73 9.48
N THR A 122 8.61 1.16 10.67
CA THR A 122 7.83 1.83 11.72
C THR A 122 8.50 3.09 12.27
N ARG A 123 9.79 3.22 12.09
CA ARG A 123 10.55 4.43 12.46
C ARG A 123 10.59 5.42 11.31
N ALA A 124 10.93 4.94 10.11
CA ALA A 124 11.21 5.80 8.96
C ALA A 124 9.94 6.42 8.34
N TRP A 125 8.77 5.78 8.42
CA TRP A 125 7.54 6.39 7.90
C TRP A 125 7.09 7.61 8.70
N LEU A 126 7.53 7.75 9.98
CA LEU A 126 7.28 8.92 10.82
C LEU A 126 7.91 10.21 10.26
N ASP A 127 8.88 10.08 9.35
CA ASP A 127 9.50 11.20 8.65
C ASP A 127 8.74 11.64 7.39
N THR A 128 7.52 11.13 7.21
CA THR A 128 6.61 11.44 6.12
C THR A 128 5.19 11.68 6.64
N THR A 129 4.29 12.14 5.78
CA THR A 129 2.87 12.27 6.13
C THR A 129 2.10 10.94 6.04
N LEU A 130 2.72 9.84 5.65
CA LEU A 130 2.05 8.55 5.42
C LEU A 130 1.26 8.04 6.64
N PRO A 131 1.80 8.08 7.87
CA PRO A 131 1.03 7.61 9.04
C PRO A 131 -0.25 8.41 9.28
N ALA A 132 -0.19 9.73 9.14
CA ALA A 132 -1.36 10.60 9.30
C ALA A 132 -2.40 10.37 8.20
N GLU A 133 -1.97 10.18 6.94
CA GLU A 133 -2.86 9.94 5.80
C GLU A 133 -3.65 8.62 5.92
N LEU A 134 -3.09 7.61 6.58
CA LEU A 134 -3.70 6.28 6.72
C LEU A 134 -4.20 5.98 8.15
N GLY A 135 -4.03 6.92 9.09
CA GLY A 135 -4.43 6.75 10.49
C GLY A 135 -3.66 5.63 11.20
N VAL A 136 -2.35 5.53 10.93
CA VAL A 136 -1.47 4.48 11.49
C VAL A 136 -0.39 5.03 12.41
N GLU A 137 -0.59 6.25 12.92
CA GLU A 137 0.29 6.82 13.95
C GLU A 137 0.31 5.91 15.17
N GLY A 138 1.49 5.78 15.77
CA GLY A 138 1.68 4.94 16.96
C GLY A 138 1.65 3.43 16.71
N VAL A 139 1.67 2.98 15.44
CA VAL A 139 1.84 1.56 15.12
C VAL A 139 3.29 1.17 15.30
N ASP A 140 3.53 0.24 16.19
CA ASP A 140 4.83 -0.37 16.48
C ASP A 140 5.09 -1.65 15.65
N GLU A 141 6.20 -2.31 15.90
CA GLU A 141 6.55 -3.55 15.22
C GLU A 141 5.53 -4.68 15.47
N HIS A 142 4.97 -4.78 16.68
CA HIS A 142 3.94 -5.78 17.00
C HIS A 142 2.66 -5.54 16.20
N GLY A 143 2.22 -4.30 16.08
CA GLY A 143 1.09 -3.91 15.25
C GLY A 143 1.30 -4.24 13.77
N VAL A 144 2.54 -4.11 13.28
CA VAL A 144 2.89 -4.52 11.91
C VAL A 144 2.79 -6.02 11.72
N TYR A 145 3.36 -6.84 12.63
CA TYR A 145 3.27 -8.30 12.51
C TYR A 145 1.84 -8.80 12.65
N HIS A 146 1.06 -8.25 13.59
CA HIS A 146 -0.37 -8.54 13.70
C HIS A 146 -1.14 -8.27 12.40
N ALA A 147 -0.87 -7.14 11.76
CA ALA A 147 -1.49 -6.82 10.46
C ALA A 147 -1.02 -7.77 9.35
N MET A 148 0.22 -8.26 9.37
CA MET A 148 0.71 -9.26 8.43
C MET A 148 0.03 -10.62 8.63
N ASP A 149 -0.18 -11.06 9.87
CA ASP A 149 -0.94 -12.28 10.18
C ASP A 149 -2.40 -12.16 9.71
N TRP A 150 -3.00 -11.00 9.93
CA TRP A 150 -4.32 -10.68 9.39
C TRP A 150 -4.35 -10.77 7.85
N LEU A 151 -3.31 -10.27 7.15
CA LEU A 151 -3.20 -10.39 5.70
C LEU A 151 -3.04 -11.84 5.27
N ALA A 152 -2.18 -12.61 5.95
CA ALA A 152 -1.97 -14.04 5.68
C ALA A 152 -3.29 -14.83 5.79
N SER A 153 -4.12 -14.55 6.80
CA SER A 153 -5.45 -15.18 6.94
C SER A 153 -6.43 -14.85 5.80
N ARG A 154 -6.12 -13.84 4.98
CA ARG A 154 -6.94 -13.38 3.85
C ARG A 154 -6.35 -13.71 2.48
N GLN A 155 -5.21 -14.39 2.46
CA GLN A 155 -4.48 -14.69 1.22
C GLN A 155 -5.39 -15.28 0.15
N GLU A 156 -6.16 -16.30 0.48
CA GLU A 156 -7.06 -16.96 -0.47
C GLU A 156 -8.09 -16.02 -1.08
N ARG A 157 -8.67 -15.14 -0.27
CA ARG A 157 -9.65 -14.16 -0.73
C ARG A 157 -9.02 -13.11 -1.63
N VAL A 158 -7.81 -12.65 -1.30
CA VAL A 158 -7.06 -11.68 -2.11
C VAL A 158 -6.69 -12.29 -3.45
N GLU A 159 -6.15 -13.51 -3.44
CA GLU A 159 -5.78 -14.24 -4.65
C GLU A 159 -7.01 -14.54 -5.54
N GLY A 160 -8.14 -14.94 -4.95
CA GLY A 160 -9.38 -15.14 -5.71
C GLY A 160 -9.87 -13.87 -6.42
N LYS A 161 -9.76 -12.69 -5.77
CA LYS A 161 -10.07 -11.41 -6.41
C LYS A 161 -9.09 -11.05 -7.52
N LEU A 162 -7.80 -11.36 -7.35
CA LEU A 162 -6.79 -11.15 -8.38
C LEU A 162 -7.01 -12.08 -9.56
N ALA A 163 -7.31 -13.35 -9.31
CA ALA A 163 -7.64 -14.32 -10.35
C ALA A 163 -8.86 -13.87 -11.16
N ALA A 164 -9.96 -13.50 -10.48
CA ALA A 164 -11.16 -13.00 -11.14
C ALA A 164 -10.95 -11.73 -11.96
N ARG A 165 -9.95 -10.92 -11.61
CA ARG A 165 -9.60 -9.68 -12.32
C ARG A 165 -8.71 -9.91 -13.53
N HIS A 166 -7.80 -10.89 -13.47
CA HIS A 166 -6.67 -11.01 -14.40
C HIS A 166 -6.67 -12.31 -15.20
N LEU A 167 -7.43 -13.31 -14.80
CA LEU A 167 -7.50 -14.61 -15.45
C LEU A 167 -8.93 -14.91 -15.91
N GLY A 168 -9.02 -15.76 -16.91
CA GLY A 168 -10.28 -16.32 -17.43
C GLY A 168 -9.97 -17.58 -18.25
N GLU A 169 -10.99 -18.21 -18.83
CA GLU A 169 -10.83 -19.37 -19.71
C GLU A 169 -9.92 -19.02 -20.90
N GLY A 170 -9.00 -19.91 -21.23
CA GLY A 170 -8.01 -19.71 -22.28
C GLY A 170 -6.84 -18.80 -21.92
N SER A 171 -6.75 -18.33 -20.66
CA SER A 171 -5.63 -17.48 -20.22
C SER A 171 -4.29 -18.19 -20.31
N ARG A 172 -3.23 -17.46 -20.66
CA ARG A 172 -1.86 -17.88 -20.42
C ARG A 172 -1.46 -17.51 -19.01
N VAL A 173 -0.98 -18.49 -18.27
CA VAL A 173 -0.56 -18.35 -16.88
C VAL A 173 0.91 -18.71 -16.78
N MET A 174 1.70 -17.83 -16.22
CA MET A 174 3.12 -18.06 -15.98
C MET A 174 3.33 -18.43 -14.52
N PHE A 175 4.17 -19.42 -14.30
CA PHE A 175 4.59 -19.81 -12.96
C PHE A 175 6.10 -19.92 -12.89
N ASP A 176 6.69 -19.26 -11.91
CA ASP A 176 8.12 -19.32 -11.64
C ASP A 176 8.39 -19.46 -10.14
N LEU A 177 9.49 -20.13 -9.82
CA LEU A 177 9.93 -20.39 -8.46
C LEU A 177 11.22 -19.63 -8.17
N SER A 178 11.23 -18.91 -7.07
CA SER A 178 12.39 -18.23 -6.56
C SER A 178 12.70 -18.68 -5.13
N SER A 179 13.87 -18.34 -4.62
CA SER A 179 14.26 -18.65 -3.25
C SER A 179 14.78 -17.42 -2.54
N THR A 180 14.62 -17.40 -1.22
CA THR A 180 15.28 -16.42 -0.37
C THR A 180 15.94 -17.16 0.80
N TYR A 181 17.17 -16.79 1.11
CA TYR A 181 17.85 -17.37 2.26
C TYR A 181 17.36 -16.74 3.56
N VAL A 182 17.41 -17.50 4.62
CA VAL A 182 16.94 -17.13 5.95
C VAL A 182 18.12 -17.16 6.91
N GLU A 183 18.36 -16.03 7.57
CA GLU A 183 19.28 -15.95 8.70
C GLU A 183 18.48 -16.05 9.99
N GLY A 184 18.79 -17.05 10.81
CA GLY A 184 18.09 -17.32 12.06
C GLY A 184 17.59 -18.75 12.17
N GLY A 185 17.21 -19.17 13.37
CA GLY A 185 16.90 -20.58 13.69
C GLY A 185 15.41 -20.91 13.88
N LYS A 186 14.51 -19.92 13.79
CA LYS A 186 13.10 -20.09 14.20
C LYS A 186 12.09 -20.30 13.05
N CYS A 187 12.55 -20.32 11.79
CA CYS A 187 11.66 -20.53 10.65
C CYS A 187 11.59 -22.03 10.31
N GLY A 188 10.45 -22.67 10.54
CA GLY A 188 10.24 -24.11 10.27
C GLY A 188 10.32 -24.50 8.78
N LEU A 189 10.13 -23.53 7.87
CA LEU A 189 10.24 -23.74 6.41
C LEU A 189 11.67 -23.53 5.89
N ALA A 190 12.57 -23.00 6.73
CA ALA A 190 13.94 -22.74 6.34
C ALA A 190 14.79 -24.02 6.35
N GLU A 191 15.07 -24.55 5.18
CA GLU A 191 15.80 -25.77 4.94
C GLU A 191 16.94 -25.54 3.94
N PHE A 192 17.93 -26.48 3.95
CA PHE A 192 18.96 -26.51 2.90
C PHE A 192 18.33 -27.04 1.61
N GLY A 193 18.58 -26.40 0.51
CA GLY A 193 18.05 -26.75 -0.80
C GLY A 193 18.96 -26.36 -1.93
N TYR A 194 18.42 -26.38 -3.15
CA TYR A 194 19.17 -25.95 -4.34
C TYR A 194 19.46 -24.46 -4.26
N ASP A 195 20.74 -24.15 -4.23
CA ASP A 195 21.25 -22.78 -4.09
C ASP A 195 21.27 -22.05 -5.45
N ARG A 196 20.16 -21.34 -5.76
CA ARG A 196 20.03 -20.56 -7.01
C ARG A 196 20.98 -19.37 -7.03
N ASP A 197 21.26 -18.78 -5.87
CA ASP A 197 22.09 -17.57 -5.72
C ASP A 197 23.56 -17.89 -5.47
N LYS A 198 23.95 -19.17 -5.47
CA LYS A 198 25.31 -19.68 -5.17
C LYS A 198 25.82 -19.26 -3.77
N LYS A 199 24.91 -19.09 -2.79
CA LYS A 199 25.22 -18.78 -1.39
C LYS A 199 25.25 -20.05 -0.54
N ARG A 200 26.29 -20.85 -0.74
CA ARG A 200 26.45 -22.16 -0.07
C ARG A 200 26.30 -22.06 1.45
N GLY A 201 25.70 -23.10 2.04
CA GLY A 201 25.60 -23.25 3.50
C GLY A 201 24.55 -22.39 4.18
N LYS A 202 23.63 -21.74 3.44
CA LYS A 202 22.49 -20.99 4.01
C LYS A 202 21.19 -21.77 3.84
N ARG A 203 20.34 -21.72 4.87
CA ARG A 203 18.97 -22.20 4.78
C ARG A 203 18.16 -21.23 3.94
N GLN A 204 17.19 -21.72 3.21
CA GLN A 204 16.33 -20.93 2.33
C GLN A 204 14.86 -21.36 2.49
N ILE A 205 13.96 -20.51 2.02
CA ILE A 205 12.57 -20.83 1.71
C ILE A 205 12.35 -20.60 0.22
N ASN A 206 11.52 -21.44 -0.39
CA ASN A 206 11.13 -21.28 -1.78
C ASN A 206 9.77 -20.60 -1.87
N PHE A 207 9.58 -19.75 -2.84
CA PHE A 207 8.29 -19.14 -3.12
C PHE A 207 8.03 -19.14 -4.61
N GLY A 208 6.81 -19.52 -4.97
CA GLY A 208 6.35 -19.56 -6.36
C GLY A 208 5.35 -18.46 -6.62
N LEU A 209 5.54 -17.75 -7.71
CA LEU A 209 4.67 -16.67 -8.16
C LEU A 209 3.89 -17.10 -9.40
N LEU A 210 2.59 -17.05 -9.33
CA LEU A 210 1.69 -17.28 -10.44
C LEU A 210 1.21 -15.93 -10.97
N THR A 211 1.40 -15.70 -12.28
CA THR A 211 1.05 -14.44 -12.93
C THR A 211 0.19 -14.67 -14.17
N ASP A 212 -0.47 -13.63 -14.65
CA ASP A 212 -1.08 -13.61 -15.97
C ASP A 212 -0.03 -13.40 -17.09
N ALA A 213 -0.48 -13.39 -18.34
CA ALA A 213 0.38 -13.20 -19.51
C ALA A 213 1.07 -11.83 -19.57
N ALA A 214 0.59 -10.84 -18.82
CA ALA A 214 1.21 -9.52 -18.70
C ALA A 214 2.17 -9.40 -17.51
N GLY A 215 2.43 -10.52 -16.79
CA GLY A 215 3.28 -10.55 -15.61
C GLY A 215 2.63 -10.00 -14.35
N ARG A 216 1.30 -9.80 -14.32
CA ARG A 216 0.61 -9.31 -13.14
C ARG A 216 0.44 -10.44 -12.13
N PRO A 217 0.87 -10.28 -10.86
CA PRO A 217 0.76 -11.29 -9.85
C PRO A 217 -0.69 -11.67 -9.54
N VAL A 218 -0.97 -12.97 -9.47
CA VAL A 218 -2.29 -13.50 -9.14
C VAL A 218 -2.25 -14.29 -7.83
N ALA A 219 -1.25 -15.16 -7.66
CA ALA A 219 -1.12 -15.97 -6.47
C ALA A 219 0.34 -16.20 -6.08
N LEU A 220 0.55 -16.39 -4.79
CA LEU A 220 1.84 -16.71 -4.20
C LEU A 220 1.74 -18.05 -3.45
N SER A 221 2.75 -18.90 -3.57
CA SER A 221 2.87 -20.11 -2.76
C SER A 221 4.24 -20.15 -2.09
N VAL A 222 4.29 -20.57 -0.84
CA VAL A 222 5.54 -20.69 -0.08
C VAL A 222 5.79 -22.16 0.21
N PHE A 223 7.03 -22.60 0.02
CA PHE A 223 7.45 -23.99 0.17
C PHE A 223 8.69 -24.09 1.07
N PRO A 224 8.90 -25.23 1.74
CA PRO A 224 10.17 -25.53 2.38
C PRO A 224 11.36 -25.37 1.42
N GLY A 225 12.50 -24.96 1.95
CA GLY A 225 13.69 -24.69 1.14
C GLY A 225 14.25 -25.89 0.37
N SER A 226 13.98 -27.11 0.85
CA SER A 226 14.35 -28.36 0.20
C SER A 226 13.46 -28.80 -0.95
N THR A 227 12.30 -28.11 -1.14
CA THR A 227 11.31 -28.48 -2.16
C THR A 227 11.88 -28.28 -3.56
N GLY A 228 11.87 -29.35 -4.36
CA GLY A 228 12.33 -29.29 -5.76
C GLY A 228 11.31 -28.63 -6.68
N ASP A 229 11.79 -27.93 -7.71
CA ASP A 229 10.96 -27.16 -8.64
C ASP A 229 9.81 -27.98 -9.26
N PRO A 230 10.04 -29.23 -9.72
CA PRO A 230 8.97 -30.01 -10.34
C PRO A 230 7.80 -30.28 -9.40
N SER A 231 8.04 -30.45 -8.11
CA SER A 231 6.98 -30.77 -7.14
C SER A 231 6.07 -29.60 -6.81
N THR A 232 6.46 -28.37 -7.17
CA THR A 232 5.68 -27.15 -6.90
C THR A 232 4.65 -26.86 -7.98
N LEU A 233 4.74 -27.49 -9.14
CA LEU A 233 3.91 -27.19 -10.31
C LEU A 233 2.46 -27.66 -10.16
N MET A 234 2.27 -28.95 -9.80
CA MET A 234 0.93 -29.54 -9.74
C MET A 234 -0.01 -28.83 -8.75
N PRO A 235 0.44 -28.42 -7.55
CA PRO A 235 -0.38 -27.61 -6.66
C PRO A 235 -0.89 -26.29 -7.28
N GLN A 236 -0.17 -25.72 -8.25
CA GLN A 236 -0.63 -24.52 -8.95
C GLN A 236 -1.71 -24.85 -9.99
N VAL A 237 -1.59 -25.99 -10.68
CA VAL A 237 -2.60 -26.49 -11.62
C VAL A 237 -3.92 -26.75 -10.88
N GLU A 238 -3.85 -27.41 -9.72
CA GLU A 238 -4.99 -27.65 -8.85
C GLU A 238 -5.61 -26.33 -8.37
N LYS A 239 -4.79 -25.39 -7.92
CA LYS A 239 -5.23 -24.06 -7.50
C LYS A 239 -6.01 -23.34 -8.62
N LEU A 240 -5.53 -23.39 -9.86
CA LEU A 240 -6.19 -22.80 -11.00
C LEU A 240 -7.55 -23.45 -11.28
N LYS A 241 -7.60 -24.79 -11.28
CA LYS A 241 -8.82 -25.55 -11.62
C LYS A 241 -9.86 -25.52 -10.50
N GLU A 242 -9.45 -25.79 -9.27
CA GLU A 242 -10.36 -26.00 -8.16
C GLU A 242 -10.71 -24.70 -7.44
N ARG A 243 -9.73 -23.84 -7.24
CA ARG A 243 -9.91 -22.64 -6.44
C ARG A 243 -10.29 -21.40 -7.26
N PHE A 244 -9.71 -21.28 -8.48
CA PHE A 244 -10.02 -20.17 -9.38
C PHE A 244 -11.04 -20.55 -10.45
N GLU A 245 -11.45 -21.81 -10.49
CA GLU A 245 -12.48 -22.37 -11.40
C GLU A 245 -12.15 -22.18 -12.89
N ILE A 246 -10.85 -22.09 -13.24
CA ILE A 246 -10.38 -21.96 -14.62
C ILE A 246 -10.02 -23.33 -15.16
N LYS A 247 -10.80 -23.82 -16.10
CA LYS A 247 -10.66 -25.19 -16.63
C LYS A 247 -9.71 -25.27 -17.80
N ALA A 248 -9.73 -24.28 -18.68
CA ALA A 248 -8.86 -24.20 -19.87
C ALA A 248 -7.86 -23.06 -19.71
N PHE A 249 -6.58 -23.38 -19.74
CA PHE A 249 -5.48 -22.42 -19.69
C PHE A 249 -4.21 -23.00 -20.30
N THR A 250 -3.28 -22.13 -20.69
CA THR A 250 -1.94 -22.50 -21.12
C THR A 250 -0.95 -22.17 -20.01
N LEU A 251 -0.31 -23.20 -19.44
CA LEU A 251 0.72 -23.03 -18.42
C LEU A 251 2.08 -22.76 -19.05
N VAL A 252 2.71 -21.66 -18.67
CA VAL A 252 4.07 -21.32 -19.11
C VAL A 252 5.02 -21.51 -17.94
N GLY A 253 6.03 -22.32 -18.11
CA GLY A 253 7.01 -22.61 -17.07
C GLY A 253 8.39 -22.92 -17.60
N ASP A 254 9.41 -22.77 -16.76
CA ASP A 254 10.79 -23.09 -17.07
C ASP A 254 10.98 -24.59 -17.38
N ARG A 255 12.01 -24.89 -18.18
CA ARG A 255 12.43 -26.26 -18.54
C ARG A 255 12.80 -27.16 -17.34
N GLY A 256 13.16 -26.56 -16.21
CA GLY A 256 13.45 -27.26 -14.97
C GLY A 256 12.19 -27.70 -14.22
N MET A 257 11.10 -26.97 -14.39
CA MET A 257 9.84 -27.12 -13.69
C MET A 257 8.88 -28.09 -14.41
N ILE A 258 8.69 -27.93 -15.71
CA ILE A 258 7.85 -28.81 -16.52
C ILE A 258 8.69 -30.00 -17.02
N THR A 259 8.56 -31.14 -16.37
CA THR A 259 9.27 -32.37 -16.70
C THR A 259 8.42 -33.29 -17.57
N GLY A 260 9.05 -34.31 -18.19
CA GLY A 260 8.32 -35.30 -18.99
C GLY A 260 7.17 -36.00 -18.27
N LYS A 261 7.27 -36.20 -16.94
CA LYS A 261 6.17 -36.73 -16.13
C LYS A 261 4.98 -35.80 -16.06
N HIS A 262 5.24 -34.51 -15.96
CA HIS A 262 4.17 -33.47 -15.93
C HIS A 262 3.43 -33.37 -17.25
N LEU A 263 4.13 -33.56 -18.39
CA LEU A 263 3.51 -33.47 -19.70
C LEU A 263 2.35 -34.46 -19.89
N GLY A 264 2.49 -35.70 -19.39
CA GLY A 264 1.40 -36.68 -19.38
C GLY A 264 0.20 -36.18 -18.56
N ILE A 265 0.45 -35.78 -17.31
CA ILE A 265 -0.59 -35.31 -16.39
C ILE A 265 -1.31 -34.07 -16.92
N LEU A 266 -0.58 -33.12 -17.48
CA LEU A 266 -1.16 -31.88 -18.05
C LEU A 266 -2.03 -32.22 -19.26
N ARG A 267 -1.55 -33.11 -20.16
CA ARG A 267 -2.31 -33.58 -21.33
C ARG A 267 -3.60 -34.24 -20.92
N ASP A 268 -3.52 -35.22 -20.02
CA ASP A 268 -4.69 -35.97 -19.53
C ASP A 268 -5.67 -35.06 -18.79
N GLY A 269 -5.14 -34.02 -18.16
CA GLY A 269 -5.90 -32.97 -17.50
C GLY A 269 -6.44 -31.86 -18.45
N GLY A 270 -6.18 -31.91 -19.74
CA GLY A 270 -6.66 -30.89 -20.70
C GLY A 270 -6.00 -29.52 -20.51
N VAL A 271 -4.78 -29.47 -20.02
CA VAL A 271 -4.03 -28.23 -19.81
C VAL A 271 -2.94 -28.13 -20.88
N ASP A 272 -2.96 -27.04 -21.62
CA ASP A 272 -1.90 -26.69 -22.56
C ASP A 272 -0.66 -26.18 -21.84
N TRP A 273 0.50 -26.30 -22.45
CA TRP A 273 1.76 -25.83 -21.84
C TRP A 273 2.73 -25.25 -22.88
N ILE A 274 3.55 -24.32 -22.39
CA ILE A 274 4.73 -23.79 -23.09
C ILE A 274 5.92 -23.93 -22.17
N THR A 275 6.98 -24.63 -22.64
CA THR A 275 8.23 -24.76 -21.89
C THR A 275 9.40 -24.85 -22.86
N ALA A 276 10.62 -24.59 -22.38
CA ALA A 276 11.81 -24.74 -23.16
C ALA A 276 12.35 -26.18 -23.08
N LEU A 277 12.89 -26.69 -24.17
CA LEU A 277 13.57 -27.99 -24.20
C LEU A 277 14.95 -27.88 -23.53
N LYS A 278 15.36 -28.95 -22.88
CA LYS A 278 16.77 -29.09 -22.42
C LYS A 278 17.70 -29.21 -23.62
N SER A 279 18.88 -28.62 -23.52
CA SER A 279 19.87 -28.61 -24.63
C SER A 279 20.16 -30.01 -25.17
N GLN A 280 20.22 -31.04 -24.31
CA GLN A 280 20.40 -32.44 -24.76
C GLN A 280 19.24 -32.96 -25.59
N SER A 281 18.00 -32.63 -25.20
CA SER A 281 16.79 -33.02 -25.96
C SER A 281 16.75 -32.30 -27.32
N LEU A 282 17.12 -31.04 -27.32
CA LEU A 282 17.20 -30.25 -28.55
C LEU A 282 18.25 -30.81 -29.54
N ARG A 283 19.46 -31.12 -29.03
CA ARG A 283 20.50 -31.77 -29.83
C ARG A 283 20.04 -33.11 -30.43
N LYS A 284 19.31 -33.92 -29.64
CA LYS A 284 18.74 -35.16 -30.13
C LYS A 284 17.76 -34.94 -31.27
N LEU A 285 16.85 -33.98 -31.16
CA LEU A 285 15.88 -33.64 -32.22
C LEU A 285 16.56 -33.15 -33.50
N VAL A 286 17.69 -32.44 -33.38
CA VAL A 286 18.51 -32.02 -34.52
C VAL A 286 19.18 -33.24 -35.17
N VAL A 287 19.79 -34.14 -34.38
CA VAL A 287 20.42 -35.36 -34.88
C VAL A 287 19.40 -36.30 -35.54
N ASP A 288 18.20 -36.41 -34.95
CA ASP A 288 17.11 -37.23 -35.49
C ASP A 288 16.42 -36.57 -36.74
N GLY A 289 16.87 -35.39 -37.17
CA GLY A 289 16.34 -34.68 -38.34
C GLY A 289 14.96 -34.09 -38.17
N VAL A 290 14.43 -34.05 -36.93
CA VAL A 290 13.09 -33.49 -36.61
C VAL A 290 13.10 -31.97 -36.64
N ILE A 291 14.24 -31.38 -36.30
CA ILE A 291 14.48 -29.93 -36.34
C ILE A 291 15.72 -29.70 -37.23
N GLN A 292 15.59 -28.81 -38.19
CA GLN A 292 16.74 -28.35 -39.02
C GLN A 292 17.03 -26.90 -38.59
N PRO A 293 18.03 -26.67 -37.72
CA PRO A 293 18.45 -25.32 -37.41
C PRO A 293 19.05 -24.63 -38.64
N SER A 294 18.78 -23.36 -38.83
CA SER A 294 19.49 -22.55 -39.78
C SER A 294 20.93 -22.30 -39.31
N LEU A 295 21.83 -21.93 -40.23
CA LEU A 295 23.22 -21.58 -39.92
C LEU A 295 23.35 -20.48 -38.82
N PHE A 296 22.29 -19.70 -38.57
CA PHE A 296 22.25 -18.66 -37.57
C PHE A 296 21.74 -19.15 -36.20
N ASP A 297 21.05 -20.30 -36.16
CA ASP A 297 20.49 -20.88 -34.93
C ASP A 297 21.52 -21.72 -34.16
N GLU A 298 22.58 -22.20 -34.83
CA GLU A 298 23.62 -23.04 -34.19
C GLU A 298 24.38 -22.31 -33.07
N GLN A 299 24.53 -20.98 -33.16
CA GLN A 299 25.20 -20.18 -32.15
C GLN A 299 24.37 -20.04 -30.84
N ASN A 300 23.08 -20.30 -30.84
CA ASN A 300 22.17 -20.17 -29.69
C ASN A 300 21.79 -21.51 -29.08
N LEU A 301 22.30 -22.64 -29.56
CA LEU A 301 22.03 -23.99 -29.08
C LEU A 301 23.03 -24.47 -27.99
N ALA A 302 23.98 -23.62 -27.58
CA ALA A 302 25.02 -23.94 -26.60
C ALA A 302 24.57 -23.80 -25.14
#